data_71e8e63bddd96a5910e6e21d4ab79e13
#
_entry.id   71e8e63bddd96a5910e6e21d4ab79e13
#
_cell.length_a   1.000
_cell.length_b   1.000
_cell.length_c   1.000
_cell.angle_alpha   90.00
_cell.angle_beta   90.00
_cell.angle_gamma   90.00
#
_symmetry.space_group_name_H-M   'P 1'
#
loop_
_entity.id
_entity.type
_entity.pdbx_description
1 polymer ?
#
loop_
_entity_poly.entity_id
_entity_poly.type
_entity_poly.pdbx_seq_one_letter_code
_entity_poly.pdbx_strand_id
1 'polypeptide(L)'
;MSVILGRLSGAFLLNCELFALTLLFALPLGLVVAFGSMSRCRLLSGAVKTFVWVIRGTPLMLQIIVIYLGPGLLGMNNPWPSGSGGRMVAAVVAFAINYACYFSEIYRGGIEAVPKGQTEAGQVLGMTKTQIFFKVTLLQVVKRILPPMGNEIITLVKDTSLANTIANKEIIMMAKEYSAKGLIWPLFSTALFFLVFVGALTLLFNWAEKKLDYFRC
;
A
#
# COMPACT_ATOMS: atom_id res chain seq x y z
N MET A 1 19.77 -23.65 15.51
CA MET A 1 19.79 -22.43 14.69
C MET A 1 18.92 -22.58 13.43
N SER A 2 19.08 -23.63 12.63
CA SER A 2 18.29 -23.90 11.42
C SER A 2 16.77 -23.95 11.65
N VAL A 3 16.32 -24.61 12.73
CA VAL A 3 14.87 -24.71 13.07
C VAL A 3 14.26 -23.33 13.37
N ILE A 4 14.99 -22.45 14.05
CA ILE A 4 14.51 -21.10 14.37
C ILE A 4 14.42 -20.26 13.09
N LEU A 5 15.44 -20.31 12.23
CA LEU A 5 15.41 -19.62 10.93
C LEU A 5 14.26 -20.12 10.06
N GLY A 6 13.99 -21.44 10.02
CA GLY A 6 12.84 -21.98 9.31
C GLY A 6 11.47 -21.48 9.83
N ARG A 7 11.33 -21.28 11.15
CA ARG A 7 10.13 -20.70 11.74
C ARG A 7 10.00 -19.20 11.43
N LEU A 8 11.12 -18.45 11.48
CA LEU A 8 11.12 -17.03 11.11
C LEU A 8 10.79 -16.82 9.65
N SER A 9 11.34 -17.67 8.74
CA SER A 9 10.97 -17.58 7.32
C SER A 9 9.50 -17.90 7.08
N GLY A 10 8.94 -18.90 7.78
CA GLY A 10 7.50 -19.18 7.73
C GLY A 10 6.64 -18.01 8.23
N ALA A 11 7.07 -17.34 9.31
CA ALA A 11 6.39 -16.15 9.81
C ALA A 11 6.55 -14.94 8.87
N PHE A 12 7.70 -14.82 8.17
CA PHE A 12 7.91 -13.78 7.17
C PHE A 12 7.01 -13.95 5.93
N LEU A 13 6.65 -15.18 5.58
CA LEU A 13 5.68 -15.42 4.52
C LEU A 13 4.31 -14.79 4.80
N LEU A 14 3.90 -14.67 6.07
CA LEU A 14 2.67 -13.94 6.43
C LEU A 14 2.80 -12.43 6.17
N ASN A 15 3.99 -11.85 6.38
CA ASN A 15 4.26 -10.47 5.98
C ASN A 15 4.18 -10.31 4.45
N CYS A 16 4.75 -11.25 3.69
CA CYS A 16 4.68 -11.26 2.22
C CYS A 16 3.24 -11.43 1.73
N GLU A 17 2.46 -12.30 2.36
CA GLU A 17 1.05 -12.49 2.05
C GLU A 17 0.25 -11.21 2.29
N LEU A 18 0.39 -10.59 3.47
CA LEU A 18 -0.26 -9.32 3.79
C LEU A 18 0.15 -8.23 2.80
N PHE A 19 1.44 -8.12 2.47
CA PHE A 19 1.96 -7.19 1.48
C PHE A 19 1.30 -7.38 0.11
N ALA A 20 1.28 -8.61 -0.41
CA ALA A 20 0.73 -8.92 -1.72
C ALA A 20 -0.78 -8.65 -1.78
N LEU A 21 -1.54 -9.11 -0.77
CA LEU A 21 -2.98 -8.88 -0.69
C LEU A 21 -3.30 -7.39 -0.54
N THR A 22 -2.52 -6.65 0.26
CA THR A 22 -2.69 -5.21 0.36
C THR A 22 -2.53 -4.53 -0.99
N LEU A 23 -1.47 -4.82 -1.74
CA LEU A 23 -1.27 -4.24 -3.08
C LEU A 23 -2.39 -4.62 -4.05
N LEU A 24 -2.80 -5.90 -4.03
CA LEU A 24 -3.87 -6.39 -4.90
C LEU A 24 -5.17 -5.59 -4.73
N PHE A 25 -5.52 -5.22 -3.51
CA PHE A 25 -6.75 -4.47 -3.22
C PHE A 25 -6.53 -2.95 -3.21
N ALA A 26 -5.41 -2.46 -2.67
CA ALA A 26 -5.18 -1.03 -2.50
C ALA A 26 -4.92 -0.31 -3.83
N LEU A 27 -4.24 -0.93 -4.80
CA LEU A 27 -3.96 -0.30 -6.09
C LEU A 27 -5.24 0.01 -6.88
N PRO A 28 -6.17 -0.94 -7.12
CA PRO A 28 -7.42 -0.64 -7.82
C PRO A 28 -8.35 0.25 -7.00
N LEU A 29 -8.45 0.03 -5.68
CA LEU A 29 -9.26 0.86 -4.80
C LEU A 29 -8.75 2.30 -4.76
N GLY A 30 -7.43 2.51 -4.70
CA GLY A 30 -6.80 3.82 -4.77
C GLY A 30 -7.13 4.57 -6.05
N LEU A 31 -7.21 3.86 -7.19
CA LEU A 31 -7.62 4.46 -8.47
C LEU A 31 -9.08 4.90 -8.43
N VAL A 32 -9.98 4.08 -7.88
CA VAL A 32 -11.40 4.44 -7.68
C VAL A 32 -11.53 5.67 -6.78
N VAL A 33 -10.81 5.71 -5.65
CA VAL A 33 -10.80 6.85 -4.72
C VAL A 33 -10.23 8.10 -5.39
N ALA A 34 -9.18 7.98 -6.21
CA ALA A 34 -8.63 9.10 -6.98
C ALA A 34 -9.66 9.71 -7.92
N PHE A 35 -10.36 8.89 -8.71
CA PHE A 35 -11.43 9.38 -9.59
C PHE A 35 -12.60 9.99 -8.82
N GLY A 36 -12.96 9.43 -7.65
CA GLY A 36 -13.95 10.01 -6.75
C GLY A 36 -13.55 11.42 -6.27
N SER A 37 -12.28 11.59 -5.86
CA SER A 37 -11.73 12.88 -5.41
C SER A 37 -11.68 13.93 -6.52
N MET A 38 -11.53 13.50 -7.78
CA MET A 38 -11.49 14.35 -8.99
C MET A 38 -12.86 14.54 -9.64
N SER A 39 -13.93 14.00 -9.04
CA SER A 39 -15.30 14.10 -9.60
C SER A 39 -15.75 15.55 -9.74
N ARG A 40 -16.54 15.82 -10.81
CA ARG A 40 -17.20 17.12 -11.02
C ARG A 40 -18.29 17.40 -9.99
N CYS A 41 -18.86 16.37 -9.38
CA CYS A 41 -19.82 16.51 -8.29
C CYS A 41 -19.07 16.98 -7.03
N ARG A 42 -19.28 18.24 -6.63
CA ARG A 42 -18.60 18.86 -5.47
C ARG A 42 -18.85 18.10 -4.16
N LEU A 43 -20.05 17.56 -3.98
CA LEU A 43 -20.40 16.80 -2.77
C LEU A 43 -19.58 15.50 -2.70
N LEU A 44 -19.53 14.73 -3.78
CA LEU A 44 -18.75 13.50 -3.87
C LEU A 44 -17.25 13.77 -3.70
N SER A 45 -16.72 14.74 -4.44
CA SER A 45 -15.30 15.12 -4.33
C SER A 45 -14.95 15.59 -2.92
N GLY A 46 -15.80 16.39 -2.28
CA GLY A 46 -15.63 16.85 -0.92
C GLY A 46 -15.62 15.70 0.10
N ALA A 47 -16.62 14.82 0.03
CA ALA A 47 -16.71 13.65 0.91
C ALA A 47 -15.48 12.72 0.79
N VAL A 48 -15.08 12.41 -0.45
CA VAL A 48 -13.90 11.54 -0.71
C VAL A 48 -12.61 12.19 -0.20
N LYS A 49 -12.41 13.49 -0.46
CA LYS A 49 -11.22 14.22 0.05
C LYS A 49 -11.17 14.25 1.58
N THR A 50 -12.32 14.46 2.23
CA THR A 50 -12.42 14.42 3.70
C THR A 50 -12.08 13.03 4.22
N PHE A 51 -12.62 11.98 3.60
CA PHE A 51 -12.29 10.60 3.96
C PHE A 51 -10.78 10.31 3.82
N VAL A 52 -10.19 10.66 2.68
CA VAL A 52 -8.74 10.50 2.44
C VAL A 52 -7.94 11.27 3.49
N TRP A 53 -8.33 12.50 3.81
CA TRP A 53 -7.67 13.32 4.83
C TRP A 53 -7.71 12.67 6.21
N VAL A 54 -8.87 12.13 6.64
CA VAL A 54 -9.03 11.44 7.93
C VAL A 54 -8.15 10.20 7.99
N ILE A 55 -8.20 9.34 6.96
CA ILE A 55 -7.44 8.09 6.93
C ILE A 55 -5.92 8.36 6.95
N ARG A 56 -5.45 9.33 6.15
CA ARG A 56 -4.02 9.68 6.12
C ARG A 56 -3.57 10.47 7.34
N GLY A 57 -4.49 11.12 8.05
CA GLY A 57 -4.22 11.86 9.28
C GLY A 57 -4.24 11.03 10.56
N THR A 58 -4.62 9.74 10.47
CA THR A 58 -4.69 8.83 11.62
C THR A 58 -3.67 7.70 11.50
N PRO A 59 -3.09 7.21 12.64
CA PRO A 59 -2.10 6.14 12.61
C PRO A 59 -2.68 4.83 12.07
N LEU A 60 -1.97 4.15 11.15
CA LEU A 60 -2.37 2.84 10.63
C LEU A 60 -2.60 1.81 11.76
N MET A 61 -1.74 1.81 12.78
CA MET A 61 -1.90 0.94 13.95
C MET A 61 -3.27 1.10 14.61
N LEU A 62 -3.75 2.34 14.79
CA LEU A 62 -5.06 2.63 15.35
C LEU A 62 -6.17 2.09 14.43
N GLN A 63 -6.04 2.27 13.12
CA GLN A 63 -7.01 1.77 12.14
C GLN A 63 -7.13 0.24 12.19
N ILE A 64 -6.02 -0.48 12.30
CA ILE A 64 -6.00 -1.95 12.45
C ILE A 64 -6.79 -2.37 13.69
N ILE A 65 -6.52 -1.72 14.83
CA ILE A 65 -7.19 -2.02 16.11
C ILE A 65 -8.70 -1.75 16.01
N VAL A 66 -9.08 -0.58 15.47
CA VAL A 66 -10.49 -0.18 15.32
C VAL A 66 -11.24 -1.11 14.38
N ILE A 67 -10.66 -1.48 13.25
CA ILE A 67 -11.29 -2.37 12.27
C ILE A 67 -11.45 -3.77 12.84
N TYR A 68 -10.44 -4.27 13.57
CA TYR A 68 -10.50 -5.62 14.13
C TYR A 68 -11.40 -5.74 15.36
N LEU A 69 -11.25 -4.84 16.34
CA LEU A 69 -11.96 -4.90 17.63
C LEU A 69 -13.28 -4.12 17.63
N GLY A 70 -13.41 -3.10 16.80
CA GLY A 70 -14.56 -2.18 16.77
C GLY A 70 -15.92 -2.86 16.69
N PRO A 71 -16.13 -3.81 15.76
CA PRO A 71 -17.43 -4.51 15.68
C PRO A 71 -17.83 -5.20 16.99
N GLY A 72 -16.89 -5.91 17.64
CA GLY A 72 -17.14 -6.56 18.92
C GLY A 72 -17.41 -5.58 20.07
N LEU A 73 -16.69 -4.45 20.12
CA LEU A 73 -16.90 -3.41 21.14
C LEU A 73 -18.25 -2.69 20.99
N LEU A 74 -18.79 -2.64 19.77
CA LEU A 74 -20.11 -2.09 19.48
C LEU A 74 -21.26 -3.10 19.69
N GLY A 75 -20.97 -4.30 20.23
CA GLY A 75 -21.96 -5.35 20.43
C GLY A 75 -22.46 -6.00 19.13
N MET A 76 -21.79 -5.77 18.02
CA MET A 76 -22.10 -6.38 16.72
C MET A 76 -21.52 -7.81 16.67
N ASN A 77 -22.15 -8.67 15.88
CA ASN A 77 -21.52 -9.96 15.56
C ASN A 77 -20.17 -9.72 14.90
N ASN A 78 -19.15 -10.42 15.38
CA ASN A 78 -17.81 -10.27 14.81
C ASN A 78 -17.80 -10.72 13.34
N PRO A 79 -17.53 -9.82 12.37
CA PRO A 79 -17.55 -10.18 10.95
C PRO A 79 -16.32 -11.00 10.52
N TRP A 80 -15.31 -11.08 11.41
CA TRP A 80 -14.06 -11.75 11.09
C TRP A 80 -14.15 -13.25 11.38
N PRO A 81 -13.67 -14.13 10.47
CA PRO A 81 -13.55 -15.56 10.75
C PRO A 81 -12.76 -15.82 12.04
N SER A 82 -13.04 -16.91 12.71
CA SER A 82 -12.31 -17.28 13.92
C SER A 82 -10.85 -17.61 13.65
N GLY A 83 -9.95 -17.27 14.59
CA GLY A 83 -8.55 -17.67 14.54
C GLY A 83 -7.63 -16.71 13.74
N SER A 84 -6.53 -17.25 13.22
CA SER A 84 -5.49 -16.47 12.51
C SER A 84 -5.98 -15.91 11.18
N GLY A 85 -6.84 -16.64 10.46
CA GLY A 85 -7.39 -16.20 9.19
C GLY A 85 -8.21 -14.92 9.32
N GLY A 86 -9.03 -14.79 10.36
CA GLY A 86 -9.81 -13.57 10.59
C GLY A 86 -8.95 -12.34 10.91
N ARG A 87 -7.86 -12.56 11.65
CA ARG A 87 -6.88 -11.48 11.89
C ARG A 87 -6.20 -11.03 10.59
N MET A 88 -5.84 -11.96 9.72
CA MET A 88 -5.26 -11.66 8.41
C MET A 88 -6.26 -10.86 7.55
N VAL A 89 -7.52 -11.30 7.46
CA VAL A 89 -8.56 -10.58 6.70
C VAL A 89 -8.76 -9.17 7.23
N ALA A 90 -8.89 -8.99 8.56
CA ALA A 90 -9.04 -7.67 9.17
C ALA A 90 -7.83 -6.77 8.91
N ALA A 91 -6.60 -7.33 9.00
CA ALA A 91 -5.38 -6.62 8.64
C ALA A 91 -5.40 -6.17 7.17
N VAL A 92 -5.70 -7.09 6.24
CA VAL A 92 -5.80 -6.78 4.80
C VAL A 92 -6.80 -5.66 4.54
N VAL A 93 -7.98 -5.68 5.18
CA VAL A 93 -8.98 -4.61 5.03
C VAL A 93 -8.44 -3.27 5.53
N ALA A 94 -7.83 -3.23 6.72
CA ALA A 94 -7.26 -2.01 7.28
C ALA A 94 -6.15 -1.44 6.37
N PHE A 95 -5.22 -2.29 5.97
CA PHE A 95 -4.12 -1.91 5.08
C PHE A 95 -4.60 -1.46 3.71
N ALA A 96 -5.55 -2.19 3.11
CA ALA A 96 -6.10 -1.85 1.80
C ALA A 96 -6.78 -0.47 1.80
N ILE A 97 -7.58 -0.15 2.83
CA ILE A 97 -8.21 1.16 2.97
C ILE A 97 -7.15 2.26 3.14
N ASN A 98 -6.19 2.04 4.05
CA ASN A 98 -5.13 3.02 4.32
C ASN A 98 -4.31 3.30 3.06
N TYR A 99 -3.72 2.26 2.46
CA TYR A 99 -2.86 2.40 1.29
C TYR A 99 -3.61 2.85 0.04
N ALA A 100 -4.89 2.52 -0.11
CA ALA A 100 -5.73 3.07 -1.17
C ALA A 100 -5.83 4.60 -1.09
N CYS A 101 -5.93 5.17 0.12
CA CYS A 101 -5.93 6.61 0.32
C CYS A 101 -4.58 7.24 -0.04
N TYR A 102 -3.45 6.61 0.29
CA TYR A 102 -2.13 7.09 -0.11
C TYR A 102 -1.94 7.00 -1.63
N PHE A 103 -2.26 5.87 -2.23
CA PHE A 103 -2.16 5.70 -3.69
C PHE A 103 -3.10 6.62 -4.45
N SER A 104 -4.29 6.93 -3.92
CA SER A 104 -5.22 7.86 -4.56
C SER A 104 -4.65 9.25 -4.74
N GLU A 105 -3.90 9.75 -3.76
CA GLU A 105 -3.25 11.05 -3.84
C GLU A 105 -2.07 11.04 -4.82
N ILE A 106 -1.32 9.93 -4.89
CA ILE A 106 -0.26 9.76 -5.88
C ILE A 106 -0.84 9.74 -7.29
N TYR A 107 -1.91 8.99 -7.53
CA TYR A 107 -2.60 8.95 -8.82
C TYR A 107 -3.13 10.34 -9.20
N ARG A 108 -3.84 11.00 -8.30
CA ARG A 108 -4.37 12.34 -8.52
C ARG A 108 -3.25 13.33 -8.85
N GLY A 109 -2.20 13.38 -8.03
CA GLY A 109 -1.05 14.26 -8.26
C GLY A 109 -0.36 13.99 -9.59
N GLY A 110 -0.18 12.73 -9.97
CA GLY A 110 0.41 12.36 -11.27
C GLY A 110 -0.45 12.80 -12.47
N ILE A 111 -1.77 12.66 -12.36
CA ILE A 111 -2.71 13.08 -13.42
C ILE A 111 -2.75 14.62 -13.53
N GLU A 112 -2.86 15.31 -12.40
CA GLU A 112 -2.92 16.78 -12.37
C GLU A 112 -1.61 17.46 -12.79
N ALA A 113 -0.48 16.77 -12.65
CA ALA A 113 0.84 17.27 -13.03
C ALA A 113 1.09 17.28 -14.55
N VAL A 114 0.25 16.62 -15.36
CA VAL A 114 0.39 16.68 -16.82
C VAL A 114 -0.12 18.03 -17.33
N PRO A 115 0.71 18.83 -18.04
CA PRO A 115 0.31 20.13 -18.53
C PRO A 115 -0.89 20.05 -19.50
N LYS A 116 -1.86 20.95 -19.35
CA LYS A 116 -3.05 21.01 -20.25
C LYS A 116 -2.68 21.18 -21.71
N GLY A 117 -1.61 21.91 -22.01
CA GLY A 117 -1.09 22.09 -23.35
C GLY A 117 -0.78 20.79 -24.10
N GLN A 118 -0.50 19.69 -23.40
CA GLN A 118 -0.36 18.36 -24.02
C GLN A 118 -1.66 17.86 -24.63
N THR A 119 -2.78 18.11 -23.94
CA THR A 119 -4.11 17.75 -24.44
C THR A 119 -4.52 18.67 -25.60
N GLU A 120 -4.24 19.97 -25.48
CA GLU A 120 -4.52 20.97 -26.52
C GLU A 120 -3.74 20.69 -27.81
N ALA A 121 -2.44 20.39 -27.69
CA ALA A 121 -1.60 20.00 -28.81
C ALA A 121 -2.12 18.74 -29.52
N GLY A 122 -2.53 17.73 -28.77
CA GLY A 122 -3.16 16.53 -29.32
C GLY A 122 -4.46 16.84 -30.09
N GLN A 123 -5.28 17.76 -29.57
CA GLN A 123 -6.51 18.18 -30.24
C GLN A 123 -6.22 18.92 -31.56
N VAL A 124 -5.22 19.81 -31.59
CA VAL A 124 -4.78 20.51 -32.82
C VAL A 124 -4.34 19.52 -33.89
N LEU A 125 -3.69 18.41 -33.48
CA LEU A 125 -3.29 17.32 -34.38
C LEU A 125 -4.46 16.39 -34.78
N GLY A 126 -5.70 16.72 -34.44
CA GLY A 126 -6.89 15.92 -34.76
C GLY A 126 -7.00 14.60 -33.99
N MET A 127 -6.27 14.42 -32.89
CA MET A 127 -6.35 13.21 -32.09
C MET A 127 -7.66 13.17 -31.26
N THR A 128 -8.27 12.00 -31.18
CA THR A 128 -9.40 11.78 -30.29
C THR A 128 -8.96 11.81 -28.82
N LYS A 129 -9.90 12.09 -27.89
CA LYS A 129 -9.61 12.10 -26.44
C LYS A 129 -8.95 10.78 -25.97
N THR A 130 -9.41 9.64 -26.48
CA THR A 130 -8.85 8.33 -26.17
C THR A 130 -7.43 8.19 -26.67
N GLN A 131 -7.12 8.65 -27.89
CA GLN A 131 -5.77 8.65 -28.44
C GLN A 131 -4.83 9.55 -27.62
N ILE A 132 -5.27 10.73 -27.22
CA ILE A 132 -4.49 11.64 -26.35
C ILE A 132 -4.20 10.97 -25.03
N PHE A 133 -5.22 10.35 -24.41
CA PHE A 133 -5.03 9.66 -23.13
C PHE A 133 -3.99 8.55 -23.22
N PHE A 134 -4.15 7.59 -24.13
CA PHE A 134 -3.25 6.43 -24.20
C PHE A 134 -1.88 6.73 -24.78
N LYS A 135 -1.77 7.64 -25.78
CA LYS A 135 -0.49 7.91 -26.48
C LYS A 135 0.31 9.04 -25.86
N VAL A 136 -0.34 9.98 -25.16
CA VAL A 136 0.31 11.19 -24.64
C VAL A 136 0.29 11.24 -23.12
N THR A 137 -0.91 11.13 -22.50
CA THR A 137 -1.07 11.41 -21.06
C THR A 137 -0.61 10.25 -20.20
N LEU A 138 -1.03 9.01 -20.52
CA LEU A 138 -0.85 7.84 -19.65
C LEU A 138 0.63 7.58 -19.33
N LEU A 139 1.51 7.59 -20.31
CA LEU A 139 2.95 7.35 -20.08
C LEU A 139 3.58 8.44 -19.21
N GLN A 140 3.18 9.69 -19.40
CA GLN A 140 3.64 10.80 -18.55
C GLN A 140 3.16 10.64 -17.12
N VAL A 141 1.90 10.23 -16.91
CA VAL A 141 1.35 9.92 -15.57
C VAL A 141 2.15 8.78 -14.94
N VAL A 142 2.32 7.65 -15.65
CA VAL A 142 3.05 6.48 -15.13
C VAL A 142 4.47 6.86 -14.70
N LYS A 143 5.19 7.62 -15.52
CA LYS A 143 6.55 8.09 -15.16
C LYS A 143 6.55 8.93 -13.90
N ARG A 144 5.56 9.81 -13.70
CA ARG A 144 5.49 10.71 -12.55
C ARG A 144 5.06 10.01 -11.26
N ILE A 145 4.19 8.99 -11.36
CA ILE A 145 3.72 8.27 -10.18
C ILE A 145 4.68 7.17 -9.73
N LEU A 146 5.55 6.66 -10.60
CA LEU A 146 6.41 5.51 -10.29
C LEU A 146 7.32 5.74 -9.07
N PRO A 147 8.08 6.86 -8.94
CA PRO A 147 8.92 7.11 -7.78
C PRO A 147 8.13 7.19 -6.45
N PRO A 148 7.07 8.01 -6.31
CA PRO A 148 6.31 8.05 -5.08
C PRO A 148 5.58 6.73 -4.79
N MET A 149 5.10 6.00 -5.80
CA MET A 149 4.51 4.66 -5.63
C MET A 149 5.56 3.68 -5.08
N GLY A 150 6.78 3.70 -5.63
CA GLY A 150 7.87 2.84 -5.16
C GLY A 150 8.20 3.10 -3.69
N ASN A 151 8.26 4.35 -3.27
CA ASN A 151 8.48 4.72 -1.88
C ASN A 151 7.38 4.19 -0.94
N GLU A 152 6.10 4.35 -1.32
CA GLU A 152 4.97 3.85 -0.52
C GLU A 152 4.95 2.31 -0.47
N ILE A 153 5.26 1.62 -1.58
CA ILE A 153 5.33 0.16 -1.62
C ILE A 153 6.47 -0.36 -0.73
N ILE A 154 7.63 0.31 -0.72
CA ILE A 154 8.74 -0.03 0.18
C ILE A 154 8.36 0.22 1.65
N THR A 155 7.61 1.28 1.93
CA THR A 155 7.10 1.57 3.27
C THR A 155 6.11 0.49 3.72
N LEU A 156 5.21 0.04 2.84
CA LEU A 156 4.27 -1.04 3.12
C LEU A 156 4.96 -2.31 3.63
N VAL A 157 6.13 -2.68 3.08
CA VAL A 157 6.89 -3.85 3.57
C VAL A 157 7.15 -3.76 5.07
N LYS A 158 7.59 -2.60 5.54
CA LYS A 158 7.89 -2.37 6.97
C LYS A 158 6.61 -2.32 7.80
N ASP A 159 5.58 -1.69 7.27
CA ASP A 159 4.30 -1.54 7.95
C ASP A 159 3.56 -2.87 8.15
N THR A 160 3.83 -3.91 7.33
CA THR A 160 3.24 -5.24 7.56
C THR A 160 3.49 -5.79 8.96
N SER A 161 4.56 -5.34 9.63
CA SER A 161 4.85 -5.69 11.02
C SER A 161 3.83 -5.15 12.02
N LEU A 162 3.06 -4.10 11.67
CA LEU A 162 2.02 -3.55 12.54
C LEU A 162 0.85 -4.53 12.75
N ALA A 163 0.72 -5.56 11.92
CA ALA A 163 -0.29 -6.60 12.09
C ALA A 163 -0.12 -7.39 13.41
N ASN A 164 1.05 -7.31 14.07
CA ASN A 164 1.26 -7.90 15.38
C ASN A 164 0.36 -7.28 16.47
N THR A 165 -0.14 -6.07 16.28
CA THR A 165 -1.02 -5.37 17.24
C THR A 165 -2.33 -6.09 17.49
N ILE A 166 -2.81 -6.86 16.51
CA ILE A 166 -3.98 -7.72 16.60
C ILE A 166 -3.60 -9.21 16.75
N ALA A 167 -2.40 -9.47 17.26
CA ALA A 167 -1.84 -10.81 17.48
C ALA A 167 -1.76 -11.66 16.20
N ASN A 168 -1.54 -11.04 15.04
CA ASN A 168 -1.14 -11.75 13.82
C ASN A 168 0.33 -12.16 13.97
N LYS A 169 0.61 -13.46 13.90
CA LYS A 169 1.93 -14.04 14.22
C LYS A 169 2.93 -13.85 13.07
N GLU A 170 3.24 -12.61 12.76
CA GLU A 170 4.25 -12.22 11.80
C GLU A 170 5.69 -12.36 12.38
N ILE A 171 6.69 -12.09 11.56
CA ILE A 171 8.11 -12.36 11.88
C ILE A 171 8.59 -11.67 13.18
N ILE A 172 8.20 -10.41 13.44
CA ILE A 172 8.63 -9.69 14.65
C ILE A 172 7.97 -10.29 15.90
N MET A 173 6.69 -10.65 15.81
CA MET A 173 6.00 -11.31 16.92
C MET A 173 6.65 -12.67 17.23
N MET A 174 6.98 -13.45 16.20
CA MET A 174 7.70 -14.71 16.37
C MET A 174 9.07 -14.49 17.02
N ALA A 175 9.81 -13.48 16.59
CA ALA A 175 11.12 -13.17 17.18
C ALA A 175 11.02 -12.70 18.64
N LYS A 176 9.97 -11.94 19.00
CA LYS A 176 9.70 -11.55 20.40
C LYS A 176 9.42 -12.77 21.30
N GLU A 177 8.73 -13.79 20.81
CA GLU A 177 8.53 -15.04 21.55
C GLU A 177 9.86 -15.74 21.90
N TYR A 178 10.87 -15.67 21.02
CA TYR A 178 12.21 -16.18 21.30
C TYR A 178 13.00 -15.27 22.25
N SER A 179 12.86 -13.95 22.12
CA SER A 179 13.49 -13.00 23.02
C SER A 179 13.01 -13.17 24.46
N ALA A 180 11.73 -13.45 24.65
CA ALA A 180 11.16 -13.77 25.98
C ALA A 180 11.75 -15.04 26.60
N LYS A 181 12.37 -15.93 25.80
CA LYS A 181 13.10 -17.13 26.23
C LYS A 181 14.61 -16.89 26.37
N GLY A 182 15.06 -15.64 26.33
CA GLY A 182 16.48 -15.26 26.46
C GLY A 182 17.30 -15.31 25.17
N LEU A 183 16.67 -15.55 24.01
CA LEU A 183 17.36 -15.60 22.72
C LEU A 183 17.15 -14.28 21.94
N ILE A 184 18.13 -13.39 21.98
CA ILE A 184 18.02 -12.04 21.35
C ILE A 184 18.31 -12.07 19.85
N TRP A 185 19.23 -12.96 19.38
CA TRP A 185 19.67 -13.00 17.99
C TRP A 185 18.54 -13.17 16.94
N PRO A 186 17.41 -13.89 17.20
CA PRO A 186 16.29 -13.96 16.27
C PRO A 186 15.68 -12.60 15.96
N LEU A 187 15.65 -11.69 16.95
CA LEU A 187 15.15 -10.33 16.76
C LEU A 187 16.02 -9.53 15.79
N PHE A 188 17.35 -9.62 15.92
CA PHE A 188 18.26 -8.98 14.96
C PHE A 188 18.19 -9.60 13.57
N SER A 189 17.98 -10.93 13.48
CA SER A 189 17.85 -11.60 12.19
C SER A 189 16.62 -11.16 11.39
N THR A 190 15.54 -10.69 12.05
CA THR A 190 14.36 -10.16 11.32
C THR A 190 14.72 -8.97 10.44
N ALA A 191 15.67 -8.12 10.87
CA ALA A 191 16.12 -6.99 10.09
C ALA A 191 16.70 -7.42 8.72
N LEU A 192 17.40 -8.56 8.69
CA LEU A 192 17.96 -9.09 7.44
C LEU A 192 16.86 -9.48 6.45
N PHE A 193 15.76 -10.10 6.91
CA PHE A 193 14.61 -10.45 6.06
C PHE A 193 14.01 -9.21 5.44
N PHE A 194 13.76 -8.15 6.23
CA PHE A 194 13.23 -6.89 5.72
C PHE A 194 14.21 -6.21 4.77
N LEU A 195 15.51 -6.16 5.09
CA LEU A 195 16.53 -5.54 4.24
C LEU A 195 16.65 -6.23 2.88
N VAL A 196 16.64 -7.55 2.84
CA VAL A 196 16.68 -8.31 1.58
C VAL A 196 15.46 -8.00 0.73
N PHE A 197 14.27 -8.02 1.33
CA PHE A 197 13.03 -7.75 0.59
C PHE A 197 12.95 -6.30 0.10
N VAL A 198 13.24 -5.33 0.96
CA VAL A 198 13.31 -3.90 0.60
C VAL A 198 14.38 -3.66 -0.47
N GLY A 199 15.55 -4.29 -0.32
CA GLY A 199 16.64 -4.19 -1.31
C GLY A 199 16.21 -4.69 -2.69
N ALA A 200 15.55 -5.85 -2.76
CA ALA A 200 15.02 -6.40 -4.01
C ALA A 200 14.00 -5.45 -4.67
N LEU A 201 13.05 -4.90 -3.89
CA LEU A 201 12.08 -3.92 -4.40
C LEU A 201 12.76 -2.63 -4.85
N THR A 202 13.72 -2.12 -4.10
CA THR A 202 14.49 -0.91 -4.48
C THR A 202 15.20 -1.09 -5.82
N LEU A 203 15.85 -2.24 -6.02
CA LEU A 203 16.49 -2.55 -7.30
C LEU A 203 15.47 -2.64 -8.45
N LEU A 204 14.31 -3.25 -8.19
CA LEU A 204 13.23 -3.36 -9.16
C LEU A 204 12.69 -1.98 -9.57
N PHE A 205 12.39 -1.10 -8.59
CA PHE A 205 11.90 0.24 -8.88
C PHE A 205 12.95 1.11 -9.58
N ASN A 206 14.20 1.08 -9.14
CA ASN A 206 15.30 1.79 -9.81
C ASN A 206 15.48 1.33 -11.26
N TRP A 207 15.33 0.03 -11.52
CA TRP A 207 15.35 -0.50 -12.89
C TRP A 207 14.17 0.01 -13.70
N ALA A 208 12.96 0.00 -13.15
CA ALA A 208 11.75 0.48 -13.82
C ALA A 208 11.82 1.98 -14.10
N GLU A 209 12.32 2.79 -13.18
CA GLU A 209 12.52 4.22 -13.34
C GLU A 209 13.53 4.52 -14.47
N LYS A 210 14.69 3.83 -14.46
CA LYS A 210 15.69 3.97 -15.54
C LYS A 210 15.12 3.61 -16.91
N LYS A 211 14.27 2.58 -16.98
CA LYS A 211 13.63 2.17 -18.24
C LYS A 211 12.66 3.22 -18.77
N LEU A 212 12.05 4.02 -17.90
CA LEU A 212 11.14 5.11 -18.30
C LEU A 212 11.87 6.46 -18.49
N ASP A 213 13.17 6.53 -18.28
CA ASP A 213 13.94 7.80 -18.39
C ASP A 213 14.34 8.16 -19.82
N TYR A 214 13.96 7.35 -20.82
CA TYR A 214 14.25 7.61 -22.24
C TYR A 214 13.50 8.82 -22.81
N PHE A 215 12.47 9.34 -22.16
CA PHE A 215 11.79 10.57 -22.55
C PHE A 215 11.73 11.56 -21.36
N ARG A 216 11.98 12.84 -21.65
CA ARG A 216 11.89 13.92 -20.67
C ARG A 216 10.49 14.55 -20.75
N CYS A 217 9.83 14.72 -19.60
CA CYS A 217 8.54 15.39 -19.45
C CYS A 217 8.74 16.73 -18.78
#